data_f12ef57fab3ed63c733dc5cc632199d0
#
_entry.id   f12ef57fab3ed63c733dc5cc632199d0
#
_cell.length_a   1.000
_cell.length_b   1.000
_cell.length_c   1.000
_cell.angle_alpha   90.00
_cell.angle_beta   90.00
_cell.angle_gamma   90.00
#
_symmetry.space_group_name_H-M   'P 1'
#
loop_
_entity.id
_entity.type
_entity.pdbx_description
1 polymer ?
#
loop_
_entity_poly.entity_id
_entity_poly.type
_entity_poly.pdbx_seq_one_letter_code
_entity_poly.pdbx_strand_id
1 'polypeptide(L)'
;MKKLHDKKLLQLIKIIPPALIITFAFLAILIVLNHNNTQLEKDINSLKKNVISSQKEMIKTQVDQLIQQIILEKNNTEATLKENIQDHIYQAHTIATSIYENNKHKPEAEVTKLIKDALKDIRFNNGRGYFFIYKTSGLSIMHPILPKMEGTSNFDLQDTRGNYIVRDLGSLAKKQDEAFYRWWFIKPDNKSIEFEKIGFGKHFAPYDWFIGTGEYVVDFESDIKDRLIKRLSQIRSGKNGFIFILDYQGNVISHFRKAYQGSNLNNNSDKNIITVGNNLINIAKSGEGYLRYESPLMPSTGKPAKKITYVRSFPQWQWVIGTGFYESETESYLTKHEQVVKEQNQNQLFNL
;
A
#
# COMPACT_ATOMS: atom_id res chain seq x y z
N MET A 1 3.42 52.60 85.48
CA MET A 1 4.09 52.10 84.23
C MET A 1 4.33 50.59 84.19
N LYS A 2 4.75 49.90 85.25
CA LYS A 2 5.01 48.43 85.25
C LYS A 2 3.81 47.56 84.85
N LYS A 3 2.58 47.83 85.36
CA LYS A 3 1.34 47.04 85.00
C LYS A 3 0.91 47.11 83.53
N LEU A 4 1.28 48.17 82.79
CA LEU A 4 0.94 48.32 81.40
C LEU A 4 1.91 47.55 80.51
N HIS A 5 3.16 47.39 80.97
CA HIS A 5 4.18 46.62 80.26
C HIS A 5 3.92 45.13 80.37
N ASP A 6 3.49 44.62 81.49
CA ASP A 6 3.16 43.21 81.75
C ASP A 6 1.92 42.78 80.94
N LYS A 7 0.91 43.65 80.74
CA LYS A 7 -0.25 43.36 79.94
C LYS A 7 0.09 43.23 78.44
N LYS A 8 0.98 44.09 77.91
CA LYS A 8 1.46 44.00 76.51
C LYS A 8 2.32 42.77 76.31
N LEU A 9 3.16 42.41 77.25
CA LEU A 9 4.01 41.23 77.24
C LEU A 9 3.16 39.95 77.22
N LEU A 10 2.12 39.86 78.00
CA LEU A 10 1.18 38.76 78.08
C LEU A 10 0.33 38.61 76.77
N GLN A 11 -0.03 39.73 76.16
CA GLN A 11 -0.70 39.72 74.83
C GLN A 11 0.23 39.24 73.71
N LEU A 12 1.51 39.66 73.72
CA LEU A 12 2.52 39.21 72.78
C LEU A 12 2.78 37.69 72.87
N ILE A 13 2.92 37.17 74.14
CA ILE A 13 3.10 35.73 74.35
C ILE A 13 1.90 34.90 73.93
N LYS A 14 0.68 35.46 73.94
CA LYS A 14 -0.54 34.77 73.49
C LYS A 14 -0.73 34.80 71.98
N ILE A 15 -0.20 35.81 71.28
CA ILE A 15 -0.45 36.01 69.80
C ILE A 15 0.72 35.51 68.97
N ILE A 16 1.98 35.67 69.40
CA ILE A 16 3.18 35.33 68.64
C ILE A 16 3.27 33.81 68.36
N PRO A 17 3.12 32.87 69.30
CA PRO A 17 3.22 31.44 68.99
C PRO A 17 2.18 30.94 68.03
N PRO A 18 0.86 31.24 68.15
CA PRO A 18 -0.12 30.80 67.16
C PRO A 18 0.10 31.47 65.83
N ALA A 19 0.52 32.75 65.74
CA ALA A 19 0.84 33.41 64.47
C ALA A 19 2.03 32.74 63.75
N LEU A 20 3.07 32.36 64.52
CA LEU A 20 4.20 31.61 63.98
C LEU A 20 3.78 30.22 63.44
N ILE A 21 2.95 29.50 64.18
CA ILE A 21 2.44 28.18 63.76
C ILE A 21 1.65 28.35 62.47
N ILE A 22 0.77 29.34 62.35
CA ILE A 22 0.00 29.62 61.15
C ILE A 22 0.90 29.98 59.98
N THR A 23 1.92 30.81 60.17
CA THR A 23 2.89 31.16 59.12
C THR A 23 3.71 29.98 58.65
N PHE A 24 4.19 29.13 59.62
CA PHE A 24 4.90 27.89 59.26
C PHE A 24 4.00 26.90 58.49
N ALA A 25 2.74 26.71 58.91
CA ALA A 25 1.77 25.88 58.21
C ALA A 25 1.50 26.40 56.80
N PHE A 26 1.33 27.73 56.65
CA PHE A 26 1.14 28.35 55.33
C PHE A 26 2.36 28.18 54.42
N LEU A 27 3.58 28.37 54.94
CA LEU A 27 4.82 28.12 54.22
C LEU A 27 4.97 26.65 53.82
N ALA A 28 4.65 25.71 54.68
CA ALA A 28 4.68 24.29 54.39
C ALA A 28 3.70 23.94 53.27
N ILE A 29 2.47 24.46 53.29
CA ILE A 29 1.47 24.29 52.23
C ILE A 29 1.98 24.85 50.91
N LEU A 30 2.58 26.05 50.91
CA LEU A 30 3.16 26.62 49.66
C LEU A 30 4.30 25.77 49.09
N ILE A 31 5.15 25.21 49.95
CA ILE A 31 6.23 24.31 49.51
C ILE A 31 5.66 23.03 48.89
N VAL A 32 4.65 22.41 49.51
CA VAL A 32 3.98 21.21 48.99
C VAL A 32 3.28 21.50 47.68
N LEU A 33 2.56 22.61 47.58
CA LEU A 33 1.89 23.02 46.32
C LEU A 33 2.89 23.24 45.17
N ASN A 34 3.99 23.93 45.46
CA ASN A 34 5.03 24.18 44.45
C ASN A 34 5.72 22.87 44.01
N HIS A 35 6.01 21.98 44.97
CA HIS A 35 6.58 20.66 44.66
C HIS A 35 5.64 19.82 43.79
N ASN A 36 4.35 19.75 44.15
CA ASN A 36 3.35 19.01 43.40
C ASN A 36 3.15 19.56 41.96
N ASN A 37 3.14 20.89 41.81
CA ASN A 37 3.05 21.50 40.48
C ASN A 37 4.26 21.18 39.61
N THR A 38 5.48 21.25 40.17
CA THR A 38 6.71 20.91 39.45
C THR A 38 6.74 19.43 39.04
N GLN A 39 6.27 18.53 39.91
CA GLN A 39 6.19 17.12 39.65
C GLN A 39 5.16 16.85 38.54
N LEU A 40 3.98 17.48 38.59
CA LEU A 40 2.93 17.36 37.59
C LEU A 40 3.44 17.80 36.21
N GLU A 41 4.17 18.91 36.10
CA GLU A 41 4.77 19.35 34.83
C GLU A 41 5.75 18.31 34.25
N LYS A 42 6.58 17.71 35.10
CA LYS A 42 7.51 16.65 34.70
C LYS A 42 6.76 15.41 34.18
N ASP A 43 5.72 15.00 34.87
CA ASP A 43 4.92 13.84 34.53
C ASP A 43 4.17 14.06 33.21
N ILE A 44 3.59 15.25 33.00
CA ILE A 44 2.93 15.63 31.72
C ILE A 44 3.94 15.64 30.56
N ASN A 45 5.13 16.21 30.77
CA ASN A 45 6.16 16.25 29.74
C ASN A 45 6.66 14.83 29.37
N SER A 46 6.81 13.96 30.38
CA SER A 46 7.15 12.55 30.19
C SER A 46 6.05 11.81 29.41
N LEU A 47 4.79 12.00 29.80
CA LEU A 47 3.64 11.42 29.13
C LEU A 47 3.55 11.89 27.66
N LYS A 48 3.75 13.19 27.41
CA LYS A 48 3.79 13.76 26.06
C LYS A 48 4.85 13.09 25.19
N LYS A 49 6.06 12.93 25.72
CA LYS A 49 7.16 12.25 25.03
C LYS A 49 6.83 10.79 24.71
N ASN A 50 6.25 10.07 25.67
CA ASN A 50 5.88 8.68 25.53
C ASN A 50 4.76 8.49 24.48
N VAL A 51 3.73 9.34 24.50
CA VAL A 51 2.63 9.29 23.55
C VAL A 51 3.12 9.58 22.13
N ILE A 52 3.96 10.61 21.94
CA ILE A 52 4.54 10.90 20.61
C ILE A 52 5.43 9.75 20.14
N SER A 53 6.23 9.15 21.03
CA SER A 53 7.06 7.98 20.69
C SER A 53 6.22 6.79 20.29
N SER A 54 5.15 6.49 21.02
CA SER A 54 4.21 5.41 20.70
C SER A 54 3.50 5.65 19.36
N GLN A 55 3.07 6.88 19.08
CA GLN A 55 2.46 7.24 17.79
C GLN A 55 3.46 7.09 16.63
N LYS A 56 4.72 7.47 16.82
CA LYS A 56 5.78 7.26 15.83
C LYS A 56 5.98 5.78 15.52
N GLU A 57 6.09 4.94 16.56
CA GLU A 57 6.21 3.48 16.40
C GLU A 57 4.99 2.88 15.67
N MET A 58 3.79 3.34 16.01
CA MET A 58 2.57 2.86 15.36
C MET A 58 2.56 3.16 13.86
N ILE A 59 2.87 4.40 13.44
CA ILE A 59 2.90 4.77 12.02
C ILE A 59 4.06 4.09 11.27
N LYS A 60 5.21 3.87 11.92
CA LYS A 60 6.31 3.08 11.37
C LYS A 60 5.88 1.64 11.12
N THR A 61 5.37 0.98 12.13
CA THR A 61 4.88 -0.41 12.03
C THR A 61 3.84 -0.57 10.92
N GLN A 62 2.92 0.39 10.80
CA GLN A 62 1.91 0.38 9.75
C GLN A 62 2.52 0.41 8.35
N VAL A 63 3.48 1.32 8.09
CA VAL A 63 4.16 1.40 6.78
C VAL A 63 5.01 0.17 6.53
N ASP A 64 5.73 -0.33 7.53
CA ASP A 64 6.57 -1.53 7.41
C ASP A 64 5.74 -2.77 7.04
N GLN A 65 4.58 -2.95 7.67
CA GLN A 65 3.64 -4.04 7.34
C GLN A 65 3.13 -3.91 5.90
N LEU A 66 2.80 -2.70 5.44
CA LEU A 66 2.38 -2.48 4.06
C LEU A 66 3.48 -2.80 3.06
N ILE A 67 4.71 -2.40 3.34
CA ILE A 67 5.88 -2.74 2.50
C ILE A 67 6.07 -4.26 2.42
N GLN A 68 5.96 -4.98 3.54
CA GLN A 68 6.05 -6.44 3.54
C GLN A 68 4.95 -7.09 2.68
N GLN A 69 3.72 -6.59 2.76
CA GLN A 69 2.63 -7.06 1.88
C GLN A 69 2.93 -6.82 0.40
N ILE A 70 3.45 -5.64 0.04
CA ILE A 70 3.82 -5.30 -1.33
C ILE A 70 4.94 -6.22 -1.83
N ILE A 71 5.97 -6.48 -1.00
CA ILE A 71 7.05 -7.42 -1.33
C ILE A 71 6.50 -8.81 -1.63
N LEU A 72 5.60 -9.30 -0.78
CA LEU A 72 4.99 -10.62 -0.93
C LEU A 72 4.18 -10.71 -2.24
N GLU A 73 3.32 -9.72 -2.51
CA GLU A 73 2.52 -9.71 -3.74
C GLU A 73 3.40 -9.59 -4.99
N LYS A 74 4.45 -8.76 -4.94
CA LYS A 74 5.42 -8.65 -6.04
C LYS A 74 6.17 -9.97 -6.28
N ASN A 75 6.65 -10.62 -5.23
CA ASN A 75 7.39 -11.88 -5.35
C ASN A 75 6.50 -13.01 -5.90
N ASN A 76 5.21 -12.96 -5.60
CA ASN A 76 4.24 -13.95 -6.09
C ASN A 76 3.67 -13.61 -7.48
N THR A 77 4.06 -12.48 -8.07
CA THR A 77 3.48 -12.00 -9.35
C THR A 77 3.57 -13.06 -10.45
N GLU A 78 4.74 -13.67 -10.66
CA GLU A 78 4.90 -14.69 -11.72
C GLU A 78 4.11 -15.96 -11.41
N ALA A 79 4.09 -16.42 -10.17
CA ALA A 79 3.32 -17.59 -9.77
C ALA A 79 1.82 -17.36 -10.00
N THR A 80 1.30 -16.21 -9.58
CA THR A 80 -0.11 -15.83 -9.78
C THR A 80 -0.45 -15.65 -11.26
N LEU A 81 0.48 -15.11 -12.07
CA LEU A 81 0.29 -15.03 -13.53
C LEU A 81 0.19 -16.43 -14.14
N LYS A 82 1.08 -17.34 -13.77
CA LYS A 82 1.09 -18.72 -14.26
C LYS A 82 -0.21 -19.43 -13.91
N GLU A 83 -0.65 -19.33 -12.66
CA GLU A 83 -1.93 -19.90 -12.19
C GLU A 83 -3.12 -19.32 -13.01
N ASN A 84 -3.16 -18.01 -13.18
CA ASN A 84 -4.23 -17.34 -13.95
C ASN A 84 -4.33 -17.85 -15.39
N ILE A 85 -3.21 -17.90 -16.14
CA ILE A 85 -3.24 -18.37 -17.53
C ILE A 85 -3.50 -19.88 -17.65
N GLN A 86 -3.06 -20.67 -16.67
CA GLN A 86 -3.30 -22.11 -16.61
C GLN A 86 -4.80 -22.40 -16.44
N ASP A 87 -5.46 -21.70 -15.49
CA ASP A 87 -6.91 -21.84 -15.26
C ASP A 87 -7.72 -21.52 -16.51
N HIS A 88 -7.36 -20.45 -17.23
CA HIS A 88 -8.02 -20.12 -18.49
C HIS A 88 -7.84 -21.21 -19.56
N ILE A 89 -6.65 -21.81 -19.65
CA ILE A 89 -6.42 -22.91 -20.61
C ILE A 89 -7.19 -24.16 -20.22
N TYR A 90 -7.29 -24.51 -18.94
CA TYR A 90 -8.11 -25.65 -18.50
C TYR A 90 -9.58 -25.45 -18.87
N GLN A 91 -10.12 -24.24 -18.72
CA GLN A 91 -11.49 -23.92 -19.16
C GLN A 91 -11.65 -24.07 -20.69
N ALA A 92 -10.73 -23.48 -21.47
CA ALA A 92 -10.75 -23.58 -22.92
C ALA A 92 -10.61 -25.02 -23.42
N HIS A 93 -9.71 -25.79 -22.81
CA HIS A 93 -9.50 -27.19 -23.14
C HIS A 93 -10.75 -28.04 -22.80
N THR A 94 -11.41 -27.78 -21.68
CA THR A 94 -12.67 -28.44 -21.31
C THR A 94 -13.77 -28.14 -22.34
N ILE A 95 -13.90 -26.89 -22.77
CA ILE A 95 -14.86 -26.49 -23.83
C ILE A 95 -14.57 -27.24 -25.12
N ALA A 96 -13.30 -27.24 -25.56
CA ALA A 96 -12.89 -27.93 -26.80
C ALA A 96 -13.15 -29.43 -26.75
N THR A 97 -12.83 -30.07 -25.61
CA THR A 97 -13.07 -31.50 -25.34
C THR A 97 -14.55 -31.82 -25.36
N SER A 98 -15.38 -31.02 -24.70
CA SER A 98 -16.84 -31.23 -24.69
C SER A 98 -17.44 -31.12 -26.11
N ILE A 99 -16.99 -30.11 -26.89
CA ILE A 99 -17.43 -29.95 -28.27
C ILE A 99 -17.00 -31.16 -29.13
N TYR A 100 -15.76 -31.61 -28.98
CA TYR A 100 -15.24 -32.77 -29.69
C TYR A 100 -16.04 -34.04 -29.36
N GLU A 101 -16.20 -34.37 -28.09
CA GLU A 101 -16.90 -35.59 -27.65
C GLU A 101 -18.35 -35.65 -28.16
N ASN A 102 -19.05 -34.51 -28.13
CA ASN A 102 -20.43 -34.43 -28.61
C ASN A 102 -20.56 -34.47 -30.17
N ASN A 103 -19.47 -34.21 -30.89
CA ASN A 103 -19.50 -34.08 -32.36
C ASN A 103 -18.47 -34.94 -33.07
N LYS A 104 -17.79 -35.88 -32.42
CA LYS A 104 -16.74 -36.74 -33.01
C LYS A 104 -17.19 -37.62 -34.20
N HIS A 105 -18.49 -37.73 -34.39
CA HIS A 105 -19.09 -38.40 -35.57
C HIS A 105 -19.11 -37.51 -36.81
N LYS A 106 -18.85 -36.19 -36.68
CA LYS A 106 -18.81 -35.23 -37.79
C LYS A 106 -17.41 -35.12 -38.38
N PRO A 107 -17.31 -34.57 -39.62
CA PRO A 107 -16.01 -34.28 -40.22
C PRO A 107 -15.15 -33.36 -39.35
N GLU A 108 -13.82 -33.56 -39.34
CA GLU A 108 -12.86 -32.75 -38.60
C GLU A 108 -13.05 -31.26 -38.82
N ALA A 109 -13.32 -30.84 -40.09
CA ALA A 109 -13.49 -29.42 -40.44
C ALA A 109 -14.71 -28.78 -39.75
N GLU A 110 -15.81 -29.53 -39.55
CA GLU A 110 -16.99 -29.01 -38.82
C GLU A 110 -16.70 -28.87 -37.33
N VAL A 111 -16.07 -29.87 -36.72
CA VAL A 111 -15.73 -29.85 -35.29
C VAL A 111 -14.71 -28.76 -35.01
N THR A 112 -13.70 -28.60 -35.87
CA THR A 112 -12.73 -27.51 -35.82
C THR A 112 -13.42 -26.17 -35.83
N LYS A 113 -14.39 -25.97 -36.76
CA LYS A 113 -15.15 -24.72 -36.82
C LYS A 113 -15.92 -24.44 -35.51
N LEU A 114 -16.59 -25.45 -34.95
CA LEU A 114 -17.31 -25.30 -33.68
C LEU A 114 -16.38 -24.90 -32.54
N ILE A 115 -15.20 -25.52 -32.39
CA ILE A 115 -14.21 -25.19 -31.40
C ILE A 115 -13.69 -23.76 -31.58
N LYS A 116 -13.33 -23.39 -32.81
CA LYS A 116 -12.88 -22.02 -33.14
C LYS A 116 -13.95 -20.99 -32.77
N ASP A 117 -15.20 -21.21 -33.18
CA ASP A 117 -16.31 -20.29 -32.93
C ASP A 117 -16.60 -20.12 -31.45
N ALA A 118 -16.39 -21.16 -30.63
CA ALA A 118 -16.56 -21.09 -29.18
C ALA A 118 -15.45 -20.31 -28.46
N LEU A 119 -14.21 -20.31 -28.99
CA LEU A 119 -13.05 -19.77 -28.26
C LEU A 119 -12.52 -18.45 -28.83
N LYS A 120 -12.74 -18.12 -30.09
CA LYS A 120 -12.10 -16.98 -30.78
C LYS A 120 -12.43 -15.62 -30.17
N ASP A 121 -13.63 -15.45 -29.63
CA ASP A 121 -14.12 -14.17 -29.10
C ASP A 121 -13.97 -14.01 -27.57
N ILE A 122 -13.51 -15.07 -26.91
CA ILE A 122 -13.26 -14.99 -25.45
C ILE A 122 -12.09 -14.06 -25.16
N ARG A 123 -12.30 -13.13 -24.22
CA ARG A 123 -11.27 -12.20 -23.72
C ARG A 123 -11.30 -12.21 -22.20
N PHE A 124 -10.12 -12.05 -21.60
CA PHE A 124 -9.90 -11.94 -20.16
C PHE A 124 -8.80 -10.93 -19.86
N ASN A 125 -8.44 -10.70 -18.61
CA ASN A 125 -7.41 -9.74 -18.19
C ASN A 125 -7.57 -8.36 -18.85
N ASN A 126 -8.72 -7.72 -18.66
CA ASN A 126 -9.05 -6.42 -19.27
C ASN A 126 -8.99 -6.40 -20.82
N GLY A 127 -9.30 -7.53 -21.46
CA GLY A 127 -9.33 -7.67 -22.94
C GLY A 127 -8.00 -8.05 -23.58
N ARG A 128 -6.91 -8.16 -22.80
CA ARG A 128 -5.57 -8.53 -23.32
C ARG A 128 -5.43 -10.03 -23.56
N GLY A 129 -6.05 -10.84 -22.72
CA GLY A 129 -5.99 -12.29 -22.79
C GLY A 129 -6.87 -12.84 -23.90
N TYR A 130 -6.38 -13.83 -24.62
CA TYR A 130 -7.06 -14.54 -25.69
C TYR A 130 -6.47 -15.94 -25.87
N PHE A 131 -7.24 -16.83 -26.49
CA PHE A 131 -6.77 -18.17 -26.82
C PHE A 131 -6.23 -18.24 -28.25
N PHE A 132 -5.24 -19.10 -28.49
CA PHE A 132 -4.77 -19.48 -29.81
C PHE A 132 -4.68 -21.00 -29.88
N ILE A 133 -4.80 -21.53 -31.09
CA ILE A 133 -4.73 -22.98 -31.39
C ILE A 133 -3.76 -23.20 -32.53
N TYR A 134 -2.80 -24.07 -32.32
CA TYR A 134 -1.87 -24.54 -33.34
C TYR A 134 -1.81 -26.07 -33.37
N LYS A 135 -1.55 -26.67 -34.54
CA LYS A 135 -1.04 -28.05 -34.59
C LYS A 135 0.36 -28.10 -34.00
N THR A 136 0.74 -29.20 -33.36
CA THR A 136 2.11 -29.37 -32.86
C THR A 136 3.16 -29.30 -33.98
N SER A 137 2.75 -29.50 -35.23
CA SER A 137 3.55 -29.30 -36.47
C SER A 137 3.72 -27.81 -36.86
N GLY A 138 3.13 -26.85 -36.11
CA GLY A 138 3.26 -25.42 -36.35
C GLY A 138 2.16 -24.77 -37.19
N LEU A 139 1.18 -25.55 -37.74
CA LEU A 139 0.07 -24.99 -38.49
C LEU A 139 -0.86 -24.20 -37.57
N SER A 140 -1.11 -22.94 -37.88
CA SER A 140 -2.07 -22.10 -37.14
C SER A 140 -3.50 -22.49 -37.45
N ILE A 141 -4.27 -22.88 -36.43
CA ILE A 141 -5.69 -23.24 -36.55
C ILE A 141 -6.56 -22.04 -36.21
N MET A 142 -6.18 -21.29 -35.12
CA MET A 142 -6.92 -20.11 -34.66
C MET A 142 -5.98 -19.12 -34.01
N HIS A 143 -6.02 -17.85 -34.46
CA HIS A 143 -5.31 -16.76 -33.82
C HIS A 143 -6.11 -15.43 -33.90
N PRO A 144 -6.95 -15.10 -32.93
CA PRO A 144 -7.94 -14.02 -33.03
C PRO A 144 -7.34 -12.62 -33.19
N ILE A 145 -6.08 -12.41 -32.79
CA ILE A 145 -5.39 -11.11 -32.94
C ILE A 145 -4.64 -11.01 -34.26
N LEU A 146 -4.20 -12.14 -34.80
CA LEU A 146 -3.47 -12.25 -36.07
C LEU A 146 -4.14 -13.28 -37.00
N PRO A 147 -5.40 -13.05 -37.44
CA PRO A 147 -6.13 -14.04 -38.25
C PRO A 147 -5.46 -14.36 -39.59
N LYS A 148 -4.58 -13.49 -40.09
CA LYS A 148 -3.78 -13.76 -41.30
C LYS A 148 -2.79 -14.92 -41.15
N MET A 149 -2.48 -15.34 -39.94
CA MET A 149 -1.63 -16.51 -39.66
C MET A 149 -2.39 -17.83 -39.78
N GLU A 150 -3.72 -17.80 -39.68
CA GLU A 150 -4.52 -19.02 -39.76
C GLU A 150 -4.34 -19.72 -41.12
N GLY A 151 -4.17 -21.04 -41.07
CA GLY A 151 -3.89 -21.85 -42.24
C GLY A 151 -2.43 -21.80 -42.74
N THR A 152 -1.54 -21.03 -42.10
CA THR A 152 -0.12 -20.98 -42.45
C THR A 152 0.74 -21.69 -41.40
N SER A 153 1.94 -22.15 -41.81
CA SER A 153 2.91 -22.72 -40.90
C SER A 153 3.66 -21.60 -40.17
N ASN A 154 3.69 -21.69 -38.86
CA ASN A 154 4.43 -20.78 -37.99
C ASN A 154 5.51 -21.52 -37.16
N PHE A 155 5.94 -22.68 -37.64
CA PHE A 155 6.89 -23.55 -36.97
C PHE A 155 8.23 -22.86 -36.70
N ASP A 156 8.70 -22.05 -37.67
CA ASP A 156 9.97 -21.33 -37.58
C ASP A 156 9.81 -19.87 -37.11
N LEU A 157 8.64 -19.50 -36.57
CA LEU A 157 8.42 -18.17 -36.02
C LEU A 157 9.30 -17.96 -34.76
N GLN A 158 10.24 -17.05 -34.88
CA GLN A 158 11.15 -16.66 -33.79
C GLN A 158 10.80 -15.29 -33.21
N ASP A 159 11.06 -15.11 -31.92
CA ASP A 159 11.16 -13.80 -31.30
C ASP A 159 12.52 -13.14 -31.58
N THR A 160 12.73 -11.89 -31.13
CA THR A 160 13.99 -11.16 -31.31
C THR A 160 15.18 -11.79 -30.56
N ARG A 161 14.94 -12.75 -29.69
CA ARG A 161 15.96 -13.48 -28.92
C ARG A 161 16.26 -14.87 -29.47
N GLY A 162 15.60 -15.23 -30.59
CA GLY A 162 15.82 -16.51 -31.27
C GLY A 162 15.02 -17.68 -30.70
N ASN A 163 14.04 -17.45 -29.80
CA ASN A 163 13.15 -18.50 -29.31
C ASN A 163 12.09 -18.84 -30.37
N TYR A 164 11.90 -20.13 -30.65
CA TYR A 164 10.85 -20.60 -31.58
C TYR A 164 9.53 -20.79 -30.85
N ILE A 165 8.67 -19.79 -30.95
CA ILE A 165 7.48 -19.65 -30.07
C ILE A 165 6.53 -20.86 -30.23
N VAL A 166 6.09 -21.15 -31.44
CA VAL A 166 5.09 -22.19 -31.70
C VAL A 166 5.70 -23.59 -31.63
N ARG A 167 6.90 -23.76 -32.19
CA ARG A 167 7.62 -25.04 -32.22
C ARG A 167 7.93 -25.52 -30.79
N ASP A 168 8.50 -24.66 -29.98
CA ASP A 168 9.00 -25.04 -28.66
C ASP A 168 7.85 -25.29 -27.67
N LEU A 169 6.83 -24.39 -27.64
CA LEU A 169 5.64 -24.60 -26.81
C LEU A 169 4.85 -25.83 -27.27
N GLY A 170 4.66 -26.03 -28.61
CA GLY A 170 3.97 -27.20 -29.16
C GLY A 170 4.68 -28.50 -28.83
N SER A 171 6.01 -28.55 -28.97
CA SER A 171 6.82 -29.72 -28.63
C SER A 171 6.76 -30.06 -27.14
N LEU A 172 6.83 -29.05 -26.28
CA LEU A 172 6.72 -29.23 -24.83
C LEU A 172 5.32 -29.72 -24.44
N ALA A 173 4.26 -29.08 -24.95
CA ALA A 173 2.87 -29.47 -24.69
C ALA A 173 2.60 -30.92 -25.16
N LYS A 174 3.09 -31.31 -26.34
CA LYS A 174 2.95 -32.69 -26.82
C LYS A 174 3.67 -33.71 -25.94
N LYS A 175 4.88 -33.38 -25.44
CA LYS A 175 5.71 -34.29 -24.63
C LYS A 175 5.22 -34.44 -23.20
N GLN A 176 4.69 -33.38 -22.59
CA GLN A 176 4.36 -33.29 -21.17
C GLN A 176 2.87 -33.14 -20.90
N ASP A 177 2.01 -33.20 -21.94
CA ASP A 177 0.58 -32.88 -21.95
C ASP A 177 0.30 -31.39 -21.82
N GLU A 178 1.10 -30.67 -21.05
CA GLU A 178 1.00 -29.22 -20.86
C GLU A 178 2.35 -28.60 -20.49
N ALA A 179 2.55 -27.32 -20.82
CA ALA A 179 3.79 -26.64 -20.52
C ALA A 179 3.65 -25.13 -20.45
N PHE A 180 4.45 -24.52 -19.57
CA PHE A 180 4.76 -23.10 -19.64
C PHE A 180 5.93 -22.85 -20.59
N TYR A 181 5.84 -21.71 -21.31
CA TYR A 181 6.93 -21.24 -22.15
C TYR A 181 7.05 -19.73 -22.07
N ARG A 182 8.24 -19.18 -22.27
CA ARG A 182 8.54 -17.75 -22.17
C ARG A 182 9.15 -17.27 -23.47
N TRP A 183 8.60 -16.17 -24.02
CA TRP A 183 9.09 -15.53 -25.22
C TRP A 183 8.86 -14.02 -25.18
N TRP A 184 9.40 -13.30 -26.14
CA TRP A 184 9.17 -11.88 -26.32
C TRP A 184 8.27 -11.65 -27.52
N PHE A 185 7.31 -10.74 -27.39
CA PHE A 185 6.38 -10.46 -28.47
C PHE A 185 5.86 -9.03 -28.42
N ILE A 186 5.50 -8.48 -29.60
CA ILE A 186 4.86 -7.17 -29.73
C ILE A 186 3.47 -7.20 -29.11
N LYS A 187 3.06 -6.06 -28.55
CA LYS A 187 1.67 -5.87 -28.09
C LYS A 187 0.79 -5.36 -29.24
N PRO A 188 -0.53 -5.61 -29.22
CA PRO A 188 -1.46 -5.10 -30.22
C PRO A 188 -1.42 -3.58 -30.36
N ASP A 189 -1.24 -2.86 -29.26
CA ASP A 189 -1.19 -1.40 -29.13
C ASP A 189 0.23 -0.82 -29.26
N ASN A 190 1.27 -1.64 -29.18
CA ASN A 190 2.67 -1.24 -29.33
C ASN A 190 3.46 -2.27 -30.14
N LYS A 191 3.59 -2.01 -31.43
CA LYS A 191 4.30 -2.88 -32.38
C LYS A 191 5.78 -2.55 -32.55
N SER A 192 6.28 -1.55 -31.84
CA SER A 192 7.65 -1.03 -32.00
C SER A 192 8.69 -1.79 -31.18
N ILE A 193 8.25 -2.39 -30.08
CA ILE A 193 9.13 -3.14 -29.16
C ILE A 193 8.44 -4.44 -28.72
N GLU A 194 9.25 -5.41 -28.37
CA GLU A 194 8.77 -6.66 -27.80
C GLU A 194 8.80 -6.61 -26.27
N PHE A 195 7.81 -7.23 -25.67
CA PHE A 195 7.63 -7.37 -24.24
C PHE A 195 7.71 -8.84 -23.85
N GLU A 196 8.23 -9.11 -22.67
CA GLU A 196 8.26 -10.44 -22.10
C GLU A 196 6.85 -10.98 -21.87
N LYS A 197 6.61 -12.18 -22.39
CA LYS A 197 5.34 -12.88 -22.30
C LYS A 197 5.56 -14.27 -21.73
N ILE A 198 4.75 -14.65 -20.74
CA ILE A 198 4.67 -16.02 -20.25
C ILE A 198 3.40 -16.62 -20.82
N GLY A 199 3.51 -17.77 -21.49
CA GLY A 199 2.38 -18.51 -21.98
C GLY A 199 2.30 -19.89 -21.40
N PHE A 200 1.14 -20.49 -21.59
CA PHE A 200 0.82 -21.85 -21.22
C PHE A 200 0.06 -22.52 -22.36
N GLY A 201 0.43 -23.74 -22.70
CA GLY A 201 -0.21 -24.55 -23.71
C GLY A 201 -0.53 -25.94 -23.21
N LYS A 202 -1.73 -26.44 -23.54
CA LYS A 202 -2.18 -27.79 -23.23
C LYS A 202 -2.47 -28.56 -24.50
N HIS A 203 -1.96 -29.80 -24.55
CA HIS A 203 -2.14 -30.66 -25.71
C HIS A 203 -3.60 -31.12 -25.86
N PHE A 204 -4.11 -31.07 -27.07
CA PHE A 204 -5.42 -31.56 -27.48
C PHE A 204 -5.23 -32.73 -28.45
N ALA A 205 -5.15 -33.93 -27.89
CA ALA A 205 -4.76 -35.15 -28.56
C ALA A 205 -5.59 -35.52 -29.80
N PRO A 206 -6.94 -35.28 -29.86
CA PRO A 206 -7.75 -35.71 -30.99
C PRO A 206 -7.26 -35.22 -32.35
N TYR A 207 -6.68 -34.01 -32.42
CA TYR A 207 -6.22 -33.41 -33.68
C TYR A 207 -4.73 -33.02 -33.64
N ASP A 208 -4.00 -33.50 -32.64
CA ASP A 208 -2.59 -33.14 -32.39
C ASP A 208 -2.37 -31.63 -32.35
N TRP A 209 -3.26 -30.93 -31.64
CA TRP A 209 -3.19 -29.50 -31.40
C TRP A 209 -2.60 -29.19 -30.02
N PHE A 210 -2.28 -27.93 -29.82
CA PHE A 210 -2.25 -27.35 -28.46
C PHE A 210 -3.10 -26.09 -28.45
N ILE A 211 -3.84 -25.93 -27.34
CA ILE A 211 -4.60 -24.74 -27.01
C ILE A 211 -3.75 -23.93 -26.05
N GLY A 212 -3.48 -22.70 -26.40
CA GLY A 212 -2.58 -21.86 -25.61
C GLY A 212 -3.11 -20.46 -25.39
N THR A 213 -2.53 -19.83 -24.39
CA THR A 213 -2.65 -18.39 -24.10
C THR A 213 -1.33 -17.85 -23.56
N GLY A 214 -1.26 -16.55 -23.33
CA GLY A 214 -0.12 -15.93 -22.67
C GLY A 214 -0.43 -14.51 -22.25
N GLU A 215 0.27 -14.04 -21.18
CA GLU A 215 0.12 -12.71 -20.62
C GLU A 215 1.48 -12.01 -20.58
N TYR A 216 1.48 -10.69 -20.76
CA TYR A 216 2.67 -9.87 -20.63
C TYR A 216 2.97 -9.59 -19.16
N VAL A 217 4.20 -9.89 -18.74
CA VAL A 217 4.62 -9.76 -17.35
C VAL A 217 4.42 -8.33 -16.84
N VAL A 218 4.77 -7.33 -17.65
CA VAL A 218 4.65 -5.91 -17.29
C VAL A 218 3.19 -5.46 -17.12
N ASP A 219 2.26 -6.00 -17.90
CA ASP A 219 0.84 -5.64 -17.80
C ASP A 219 0.21 -6.27 -16.57
N PHE A 220 0.57 -7.52 -16.29
CA PHE A 220 0.10 -8.21 -15.10
C PHE A 220 0.64 -7.55 -13.82
N GLU A 221 1.91 -7.11 -13.81
CA GLU A 221 2.48 -6.34 -12.71
C GLU A 221 1.77 -4.99 -12.53
N SER A 222 1.38 -4.33 -13.63
CA SER A 222 0.59 -3.10 -13.58
C SER A 222 -0.77 -3.31 -12.92
N ASP A 223 -1.48 -4.39 -13.29
CA ASP A 223 -2.76 -4.73 -12.66
C ASP A 223 -2.62 -4.99 -11.14
N ILE A 224 -1.52 -5.60 -10.72
CA ILE A 224 -1.22 -5.79 -9.28
C ILE A 224 -1.02 -4.44 -8.61
N LYS A 225 -0.23 -3.54 -9.21
CA LYS A 225 -0.03 -2.18 -8.68
C LYS A 225 -1.35 -1.44 -8.52
N ASP A 226 -2.23 -1.50 -9.52
CA ASP A 226 -3.53 -0.81 -9.50
C ASP A 226 -4.44 -1.36 -8.39
N ARG A 227 -4.48 -2.68 -8.20
CA ARG A 227 -5.22 -3.29 -7.09
C ARG A 227 -4.68 -2.88 -5.74
N LEU A 228 -3.35 -2.86 -5.59
CA LEU A 228 -2.68 -2.40 -4.36
C LEU A 228 -2.99 -0.93 -4.07
N ILE A 229 -2.83 -0.04 -5.05
CA ILE A 229 -3.13 1.38 -4.92
C ILE A 229 -4.57 1.60 -4.47
N LYS A 230 -5.54 0.91 -5.10
CA LYS A 230 -6.94 0.99 -4.73
C LYS A 230 -7.18 0.55 -3.27
N ARG A 231 -6.58 -0.56 -2.84
CA ARG A 231 -6.68 -1.07 -1.47
C ARG A 231 -6.02 -0.12 -0.46
N LEU A 232 -4.79 0.32 -0.74
CA LEU A 232 -4.03 1.19 0.15
C LEU A 232 -4.67 2.58 0.29
N SER A 233 -5.28 3.10 -0.76
CA SER A 233 -5.99 4.39 -0.74
C SER A 233 -7.19 4.42 0.20
N GLN A 234 -7.71 3.26 0.60
CA GLN A 234 -8.86 3.12 1.50
C GLN A 234 -8.44 3.03 2.99
N ILE A 235 -7.17 2.77 3.27
CA ILE A 235 -6.69 2.62 4.65
C ILE A 235 -6.75 3.97 5.36
N ARG A 236 -7.37 3.97 6.55
CA ARG A 236 -7.44 5.11 7.47
C ARG A 236 -6.91 4.70 8.83
N SER A 237 -6.26 5.62 9.50
CA SER A 237 -5.79 5.46 10.89
C SER A 237 -6.40 6.61 11.72
N GLY A 238 -7.34 6.27 12.59
CA GLY A 238 -8.11 7.28 13.32
C GLY A 238 -8.90 8.21 12.40
N LYS A 239 -9.09 9.46 12.83
CA LYS A 239 -9.88 10.47 12.10
C LYS A 239 -9.10 11.12 10.94
N ASN A 240 -7.78 11.26 11.08
CA ASN A 240 -6.95 12.07 10.20
C ASN A 240 -5.79 11.33 9.55
N GLY A 241 -5.47 10.10 10.00
CA GLY A 241 -4.42 9.28 9.43
C GLY A 241 -4.83 8.65 8.10
N PHE A 242 -3.95 8.66 7.11
CA PHE A 242 -4.16 8.06 5.79
C PHE A 242 -2.81 7.64 5.20
N ILE A 243 -2.87 6.63 4.34
CA ILE A 243 -1.71 6.21 3.54
C ILE A 243 -1.64 7.07 2.29
N PHE A 244 -0.44 7.52 1.94
CA PHE A 244 -0.15 8.13 0.65
C PHE A 244 1.02 7.42 -0.02
N ILE A 245 1.04 7.48 -1.35
CA ILE A 245 2.11 6.92 -2.18
C ILE A 245 2.55 8.00 -3.17
N LEU A 246 3.84 8.27 -3.20
CA LEU A 246 4.50 9.10 -4.21
C LEU A 246 5.47 8.22 -4.99
N ASP A 247 5.86 8.65 -6.19
CA ASP A 247 7.05 8.12 -6.82
C ASP A 247 8.28 9.03 -6.60
N TYR A 248 9.44 8.58 -7.03
CA TYR A 248 10.70 9.32 -6.89
C TYR A 248 10.75 10.61 -7.73
N GLN A 249 9.86 10.77 -8.71
CA GLN A 249 9.69 11.93 -9.57
C GLN A 249 8.69 12.95 -9.00
N GLY A 250 8.05 12.62 -7.88
CA GLY A 250 7.07 13.49 -7.22
C GLY A 250 5.64 13.32 -7.73
N ASN A 251 5.35 12.30 -8.54
CA ASN A 251 3.98 12.01 -8.91
C ASN A 251 3.22 11.42 -7.72
N VAL A 252 2.01 11.92 -7.50
CA VAL A 252 1.11 11.47 -6.45
C VAL A 252 0.32 10.26 -6.95
N ILE A 253 0.77 9.06 -6.58
CA ILE A 253 0.16 7.80 -7.00
C ILE A 253 -1.11 7.53 -6.21
N SER A 254 -1.08 7.79 -4.89
CA SER A 254 -2.23 7.61 -3.99
C SER A 254 -2.27 8.69 -2.92
N HIS A 255 -3.44 9.27 -2.71
CA HIS A 255 -3.69 10.25 -1.67
C HIS A 255 -5.17 10.23 -1.25
N PHE A 256 -5.50 10.56 0.02
CA PHE A 256 -6.88 10.58 0.49
C PHE A 256 -7.76 11.59 -0.28
N ARG A 257 -7.17 12.68 -0.78
CA ARG A 257 -7.79 13.62 -1.69
C ARG A 257 -7.59 13.17 -3.12
N LYS A 258 -8.65 12.75 -3.77
CA LYS A 258 -8.60 12.32 -5.17
C LYS A 258 -8.07 13.41 -6.12
N ALA A 259 -8.28 14.69 -5.79
CA ALA A 259 -7.78 15.82 -6.60
C ALA A 259 -6.24 15.89 -6.71
N TYR A 260 -5.51 15.30 -5.76
CA TYR A 260 -4.05 15.22 -5.83
C TYR A 260 -3.54 13.98 -6.55
N GLN A 261 -4.36 12.94 -6.63
CA GLN A 261 -3.96 11.70 -7.28
C GLN A 261 -3.77 11.92 -8.79
N GLY A 262 -2.64 11.50 -9.33
CA GLY A 262 -2.23 11.71 -10.72
C GLY A 262 -1.55 13.06 -10.97
N SER A 263 -1.48 13.98 -9.99
CA SER A 263 -0.73 15.22 -10.11
C SER A 263 0.75 15.01 -9.79
N ASN A 264 1.59 15.97 -10.21
CA ASN A 264 2.99 16.00 -9.78
C ASN A 264 3.19 17.13 -8.75
N LEU A 265 3.84 16.82 -7.64
CA LEU A 265 4.12 17.75 -6.55
C LEU A 265 4.88 19.00 -7.01
N ASN A 266 5.81 18.84 -7.95
CA ASN A 266 6.64 19.94 -8.44
C ASN A 266 5.84 20.97 -9.26
N ASN A 267 4.63 20.63 -9.71
CA ASN A 267 3.72 21.52 -10.42
C ASN A 267 2.73 22.22 -9.48
N ASN A 268 2.88 22.06 -8.15
CA ASN A 268 1.99 22.70 -7.18
C ASN A 268 2.30 24.20 -7.07
N SER A 269 1.27 25.02 -6.89
CA SER A 269 1.43 26.46 -6.66
C SER A 269 1.97 26.81 -5.27
N ASP A 270 1.77 25.93 -4.29
CA ASP A 270 2.26 26.09 -2.91
C ASP A 270 3.68 25.52 -2.78
N LYS A 271 4.66 26.42 -2.60
CA LYS A 271 6.06 26.05 -2.42
C LYS A 271 6.32 25.19 -1.19
N ASN A 272 5.49 25.29 -0.14
CA ASN A 272 5.61 24.46 1.05
C ASN A 272 5.29 23.00 0.72
N ILE A 273 4.26 22.75 -0.10
CA ILE A 273 3.90 21.39 -0.54
C ILE A 273 5.06 20.79 -1.36
N ILE A 274 5.66 21.57 -2.27
CA ILE A 274 6.82 21.12 -3.04
C ILE A 274 7.99 20.77 -2.11
N THR A 275 8.33 21.65 -1.18
CA THR A 275 9.44 21.45 -0.24
C THR A 275 9.22 20.24 0.65
N VAL A 276 8.05 20.12 1.25
CA VAL A 276 7.69 18.96 2.11
C VAL A 276 7.73 17.67 1.33
N GLY A 277 7.13 17.65 0.12
CA GLY A 277 7.12 16.47 -0.73
C GLY A 277 8.52 16.00 -1.11
N ASN A 278 9.39 16.92 -1.54
CA ASN A 278 10.78 16.61 -1.88
C ASN A 278 11.58 16.11 -0.67
N ASN A 279 11.37 16.70 0.52
CA ASN A 279 12.00 16.22 1.75
C ASN A 279 11.57 14.78 2.11
N LEU A 280 10.27 14.46 1.99
CA LEU A 280 9.77 13.11 2.21
C LEU A 280 10.38 12.11 1.22
N ILE A 281 10.48 12.49 -0.06
CA ILE A 281 11.10 11.66 -1.10
C ILE A 281 12.60 11.44 -0.80
N ASN A 282 13.32 12.48 -0.39
CA ASN A 282 14.75 12.37 -0.08
C ASN A 282 15.00 11.47 1.15
N ILE A 283 14.18 11.62 2.20
CA ILE A 283 14.23 10.73 3.37
C ILE A 283 14.01 9.28 2.95
N ALA A 284 12.99 9.02 2.14
CA ALA A 284 12.67 7.67 1.68
C ALA A 284 13.77 7.11 0.76
N LYS A 285 14.37 7.91 -0.12
CA LYS A 285 15.52 7.50 -0.96
C LYS A 285 16.74 7.09 -0.14
N SER A 286 16.90 7.67 1.07
CA SER A 286 17.93 7.26 2.04
C SER A 286 17.54 6.03 2.85
N GLY A 287 16.36 5.45 2.60
CA GLY A 287 15.80 4.27 3.26
C GLY A 287 14.44 4.56 3.87
N GLU A 288 14.43 5.14 5.06
CA GLU A 288 13.22 5.46 5.83
C GLU A 288 13.47 6.62 6.81
N GLY A 289 12.41 7.23 7.31
CA GLY A 289 12.55 8.24 8.36
C GLY A 289 11.29 9.06 8.61
N TYR A 290 11.44 10.01 9.54
CA TYR A 290 10.38 10.91 9.98
C TYR A 290 10.61 12.33 9.50
N LEU A 291 9.52 13.02 9.12
CA LEU A 291 9.50 14.45 8.89
C LEU A 291 8.42 15.10 9.75
N ARG A 292 8.78 16.17 10.46
CA ARG A 292 7.85 17.05 11.17
C ARG A 292 7.67 18.34 10.39
N TYR A 293 6.44 18.69 10.05
CA TYR A 293 6.12 19.85 9.23
C TYR A 293 4.73 20.39 9.52
N GLU A 294 4.41 21.56 9.00
CA GLU A 294 3.06 22.08 9.00
C GLU A 294 2.33 21.61 7.74
N SER A 295 1.37 20.71 7.93
CA SER A 295 0.50 20.25 6.84
C SER A 295 -0.50 21.34 6.52
N PRO A 296 -0.70 21.69 5.23
CA PRO A 296 -1.64 22.75 4.86
C PRO A 296 -3.08 22.41 5.20
N LEU A 297 -3.36 21.13 5.47
CA LEU A 297 -4.71 20.68 5.76
C LEU A 297 -4.75 19.42 6.60
N MET A 298 -5.46 19.50 7.72
CA MET A 298 -5.89 18.36 8.53
C MET A 298 -7.27 17.88 8.05
N PRO A 299 -7.45 16.58 7.74
CA PRO A 299 -8.69 16.06 7.13
C PRO A 299 -9.98 16.44 7.86
N SER A 300 -10.00 16.36 9.21
CA SER A 300 -11.20 16.60 10.02
C SER A 300 -11.58 18.08 10.17
N THR A 301 -10.62 19.00 10.05
CA THR A 301 -10.85 20.44 10.32
C THR A 301 -10.77 21.30 9.06
N GLY A 302 -10.12 20.81 8.00
CA GLY A 302 -9.82 21.58 6.81
C GLY A 302 -8.80 22.69 7.00
N LYS A 303 -8.11 22.76 8.16
CA LYS A 303 -7.16 23.83 8.52
C LYS A 303 -5.73 23.30 8.57
N PRO A 304 -4.72 24.18 8.44
CA PRO A 304 -3.32 23.83 8.66
C PRO A 304 -3.07 23.26 10.07
N ALA A 305 -2.17 22.28 10.18
CA ALA A 305 -1.81 21.71 11.47
C ALA A 305 -0.44 21.02 11.42
N LYS A 306 0.27 21.01 12.56
CA LYS A 306 1.55 20.32 12.71
C LYS A 306 1.36 18.80 12.58
N LYS A 307 2.16 18.18 11.72
CA LYS A 307 2.10 16.76 11.39
C LYS A 307 3.47 16.12 11.53
N ILE A 308 3.50 14.91 12.04
CA ILE A 308 4.65 14.02 11.99
C ILE A 308 4.30 12.90 11.03
N THR A 309 5.14 12.72 10.00
CA THR A 309 4.97 11.71 8.96
C THR A 309 6.17 10.78 8.95
N TYR A 310 5.94 9.48 8.87
CA TYR A 310 6.96 8.49 8.56
C TYR A 310 6.82 8.07 7.11
N VAL A 311 7.97 7.93 6.44
CA VAL A 311 8.06 7.43 5.06
C VAL A 311 9.11 6.35 4.95
N ARG A 312 8.87 5.42 4.05
CA ARG A 312 9.82 4.40 3.64
C ARG A 312 9.71 4.15 2.14
N SER A 313 10.86 3.85 1.50
CA SER A 313 10.88 3.53 0.07
C SER A 313 10.57 2.08 -0.22
N PHE A 314 9.99 1.84 -1.40
CA PHE A 314 9.97 0.56 -2.09
C PHE A 314 10.70 0.73 -3.43
N PRO A 315 12.04 0.50 -3.46
CA PRO A 315 12.89 0.87 -4.59
C PRO A 315 12.51 0.19 -5.91
N GLN A 316 12.02 -1.06 -5.86
CA GLN A 316 11.69 -1.84 -7.05
C GLN A 316 10.61 -1.18 -7.92
N TRP A 317 9.71 -0.40 -7.31
CA TRP A 317 8.69 0.39 -8.02
C TRP A 317 8.94 1.90 -7.90
N GLN A 318 10.05 2.29 -7.29
CA GLN A 318 10.38 3.69 -6.98
C GLN A 318 9.27 4.40 -6.18
N TRP A 319 8.57 3.66 -5.31
CA TRP A 319 7.51 4.20 -4.48
C TRP A 319 8.04 4.70 -3.14
N VAL A 320 7.46 5.80 -2.70
CA VAL A 320 7.58 6.35 -1.35
C VAL A 320 6.23 6.18 -0.68
N ILE A 321 6.17 5.35 0.34
CA ILE A 321 4.94 5.04 1.07
C ILE A 321 5.03 5.69 2.43
N GLY A 322 3.98 6.42 2.82
CA GLY A 322 3.98 7.12 4.09
C GLY A 322 2.62 7.26 4.73
N THR A 323 2.66 7.51 6.02
CA THR A 323 1.52 7.89 6.85
C THR A 323 1.98 8.81 7.98
N GLY A 324 1.06 9.47 8.66
CA GLY A 324 1.39 10.37 9.75
C GLY A 324 0.20 10.69 10.63
N PHE A 325 0.50 11.31 11.77
CA PHE A 325 -0.48 11.80 12.72
C PHE A 325 -0.29 13.31 12.97
N TYR A 326 -1.34 13.97 13.46
CA TYR A 326 -1.33 15.39 13.77
C TYR A 326 -1.08 15.59 15.26
N GLU A 327 -0.18 16.55 15.61
CA GLU A 327 0.20 16.80 17.02
C GLU A 327 -0.99 17.27 17.86
N SER A 328 -1.94 17.99 17.27
CA SER A 328 -3.15 18.44 17.95
C SER A 328 -4.05 17.29 18.47
N GLU A 329 -4.00 16.11 17.83
CA GLU A 329 -4.71 14.93 18.35
C GLU A 329 -4.08 14.41 19.65
N THR A 330 -2.74 14.43 19.70
CA THR A 330 -1.99 14.09 20.91
C THR A 330 -2.19 15.11 22.03
N GLU A 331 -2.20 16.41 21.69
CA GLU A 331 -2.45 17.49 22.65
C GLU A 331 -3.85 17.41 23.28
N SER A 332 -4.88 17.11 22.51
CA SER A 332 -6.24 16.93 23.02
C SER A 332 -6.34 15.77 24.04
N TYR A 333 -5.65 14.66 23.74
CA TYR A 333 -5.57 13.54 24.68
C TYR A 333 -4.84 13.93 25.99
N LEU A 334 -3.72 14.64 25.86
CA LEU A 334 -2.92 15.08 26.99
C LEU A 334 -3.64 16.09 27.88
N THR A 335 -4.33 17.08 27.30
CA THR A 335 -5.11 18.08 28.05
C THR A 335 -6.21 17.42 28.87
N LYS A 336 -6.90 16.43 28.32
CA LYS A 336 -7.91 15.66 29.05
C LYS A 336 -7.31 14.88 30.23
N HIS A 337 -6.16 14.28 30.02
CA HIS A 337 -5.46 13.53 31.07
C HIS A 337 -4.91 14.46 32.17
N GLU A 338 -4.34 15.61 31.79
CA GLU A 338 -3.87 16.66 32.69
C GLU A 338 -5.00 17.16 33.61
N GLN A 339 -6.19 17.38 33.06
CA GLN A 339 -7.35 17.80 33.84
C GLN A 339 -7.74 16.76 34.88
N VAL A 340 -7.77 15.49 34.52
CA VAL A 340 -8.06 14.39 35.47
C VAL A 340 -7.03 14.33 36.61
N VAL A 341 -5.74 14.47 36.29
CA VAL A 341 -4.66 14.43 37.30
C VAL A 341 -4.73 15.66 38.20
N LYS A 342 -5.02 16.84 37.66
CA LYS A 342 -5.22 18.06 38.45
C LYS A 342 -6.39 17.92 39.45
N GLU A 343 -7.52 17.37 38.99
CA GLU A 343 -8.69 17.13 39.85
C GLU A 343 -8.38 16.10 40.94
N GLN A 344 -7.62 15.05 40.64
CA GLN A 344 -7.20 14.08 41.66
C GLN A 344 -6.27 14.69 42.71
N ASN A 345 -5.29 15.51 42.28
CA ASN A 345 -4.38 16.20 43.21
C ASN A 345 -5.10 17.22 44.11
N GLN A 346 -6.09 17.97 43.55
CA GLN A 346 -6.91 18.87 44.34
C GLN A 346 -7.75 18.12 45.38
N ASN A 347 -8.37 17.01 45.03
CA ASN A 347 -9.15 16.19 45.95
C ASN A 347 -8.28 15.59 47.09
N GLN A 348 -7.02 15.25 46.81
CA GLN A 348 -6.07 14.80 47.85
C GLN A 348 -5.71 15.90 48.82
N LEU A 349 -5.56 17.15 48.37
CA LEU A 349 -5.29 18.32 49.21
C LEU A 349 -6.48 18.71 50.08
N PHE A 350 -7.73 18.50 49.64
CA PHE A 350 -8.93 18.77 50.44
C PHE A 350 -9.16 17.70 51.53
N ASN A 351 -8.52 16.52 51.44
CA ASN A 351 -8.66 15.42 52.38
C ASN A 351 -7.51 15.37 53.42
N LEU A 352 -6.58 16.33 53.39
CA LEU A 352 -5.51 16.56 54.36
C LEU A 352 -5.88 17.72 55.31
#